data_8f17f2d7d01582d2d57055b68c308aaf
#
_entry.id   8f17f2d7d01582d2d57055b68c308aaf
#
_cell.length_a   1.000
_cell.length_b   1.000
_cell.length_c   1.000
_cell.angle_alpha   90.00
_cell.angle_beta   90.00
_cell.angle_gamma   90.00
#
_symmetry.space_group_name_H-M   'P 1'
#
loop_
_entity.id
_entity.type
_entity.pdbx_description
1 polymer ?
#
loop_
_entity_poly.entity_id
_entity_poly.type
_entity_poly.pdbx_seq_one_letter_code
_entity_poly.pdbx_strand_id
1 'polypeptide(L)'
;MSDIIKYHNDFNKIKLPSFTELEQNLLCAIFLEIKEKGHKETIKFPVLELKRIALQSNLKDNKQFNSLMESLFYKFFKADFTILIKDEKGREGKTFVNLFEKVIFWNNNKLLEEIEIKVNEDFSYLVNSLTKEFTSFELAEFIPLSGKYTKTLYRLLKQFRTTGKAYFEWEEFCRIMDIPEKFAMCDIDKRILKPAIKELSKERNLFDQVRVPFKNLAYEKEKTAGRGRGGKVSGITFTFKPENIQMQKLEKESQKIASDDQKYLIILKNMKLKQVRFNYNDKLWQFNDFDFDKFKIIALELQRDEYENLNFVKHMCFNAKNQEQFFKMINTFKDGIC
;
A
#
# COMPACT_ATOMS: atom_id res chain seq x y z
N MET A 1 5.44 -6.61 -4.91
CA MET A 1 5.10 -6.57 -3.45
C MET A 1 3.94 -5.63 -3.27
N SER A 2 3.02 -5.90 -2.37
CA SER A 2 1.92 -4.96 -2.09
C SER A 2 2.49 -3.81 -1.25
N ASP A 3 2.29 -2.57 -1.72
CA ASP A 3 2.74 -1.35 -1.06
C ASP A 3 1.88 -1.10 0.19
N ILE A 4 2.29 -1.68 1.31
CA ILE A 4 1.56 -1.59 2.58
C ILE A 4 2.04 -0.38 3.36
N ILE A 5 1.18 0.61 3.47
CA ILE A 5 1.34 1.74 4.40
C ILE A 5 1.17 1.24 5.82
N LYS A 6 2.05 1.69 6.71
CA LYS A 6 1.96 1.39 8.14
C LYS A 6 2.45 2.58 8.95
N TYR A 7 1.67 3.03 9.91
CA TYR A 7 2.02 4.12 10.83
C TYR A 7 1.35 3.94 12.19
N HIS A 8 1.87 4.61 13.21
CA HIS A 8 1.33 4.56 14.57
C HIS A 8 -0.04 5.23 14.65
N ASN A 9 -0.93 4.71 15.50
CA ASN A 9 -2.30 5.18 15.64
C ASN A 9 -2.41 6.65 16.08
N ASP A 10 -1.40 7.18 16.77
CA ASP A 10 -1.36 8.60 17.15
C ASP A 10 -1.42 9.54 15.95
N PHE A 11 -0.94 9.10 14.77
CA PHE A 11 -1.08 9.89 13.56
C PHE A 11 -2.56 10.15 13.19
N ASN A 12 -3.47 9.26 13.54
CA ASN A 12 -4.89 9.45 13.32
C ASN A 12 -5.53 10.48 14.28
N LYS A 13 -4.89 10.78 15.41
CA LYS A 13 -5.33 11.81 16.36
C LYS A 13 -4.87 13.22 15.94
N ILE A 14 -3.96 13.33 15.00
CA ILE A 14 -3.44 14.61 14.52
C ILE A 14 -4.43 15.22 13.55
N LYS A 15 -4.79 16.49 13.78
CA LYS A 15 -5.49 17.29 12.77
C LYS A 15 -4.52 17.61 11.65
N LEU A 16 -4.64 16.90 10.53
CA LEU A 16 -3.87 17.24 9.35
C LEU A 16 -4.28 18.60 8.78
N PRO A 17 -3.36 19.35 8.17
CA PRO A 17 -3.73 20.51 7.37
C PRO A 17 -4.81 20.14 6.36
N SER A 18 -5.56 21.13 5.87
CA SER A 18 -6.64 20.90 4.89
C SER A 18 -6.07 20.37 3.57
N PHE A 19 -5.68 19.09 3.58
CA PHE A 19 -5.16 18.40 2.42
C PHE A 19 -6.24 18.06 1.42
N THR A 20 -5.95 18.29 0.17
CA THR A 20 -6.71 17.74 -0.95
C THR A 20 -6.57 16.22 -1.00
N GLU A 21 -7.41 15.58 -1.79
CA GLU A 21 -7.35 14.14 -2.06
C GLU A 21 -5.97 13.70 -2.55
N LEU A 22 -5.39 14.47 -3.47
CA LEU A 22 -4.10 14.18 -4.07
C LEU A 22 -2.94 14.39 -3.10
N GLU A 23 -2.98 15.44 -2.28
CA GLU A 23 -1.98 15.65 -1.23
C GLU A 23 -1.98 14.51 -0.20
N GLN A 24 -3.15 13.95 0.11
CA GLN A 24 -3.22 12.75 0.96
C GLN A 24 -2.62 11.50 0.31
N ASN A 25 -2.79 11.32 -1.01
CA ASN A 25 -2.14 10.24 -1.74
C ASN A 25 -0.62 10.35 -1.70
N LEU A 26 -0.10 11.55 -1.94
CA LEU A 26 1.34 11.83 -1.90
C LEU A 26 1.91 11.64 -0.49
N LEU A 27 1.19 12.08 0.55
CA LEU A 27 1.58 11.83 1.94
C LEU A 27 1.73 10.33 2.24
N CYS A 28 0.77 9.53 1.79
CA CYS A 28 0.84 8.08 1.98
C CYS A 28 2.02 7.45 1.23
N ALA A 29 2.32 7.92 0.02
CA ALA A 29 3.50 7.48 -0.72
C ALA A 29 4.82 7.85 -0.01
N ILE A 30 4.90 9.05 0.55
CA ILE A 30 6.04 9.50 1.35
C ILE A 30 6.23 8.58 2.58
N PHE A 31 5.15 8.22 3.27
CA PHE A 31 5.25 7.30 4.41
C PHE A 31 5.73 5.90 4.02
N LEU A 32 5.34 5.42 2.84
CA LEU A 32 5.82 4.13 2.34
C LEU A 32 7.35 4.16 2.16
N GLU A 33 7.86 5.18 1.49
CA GLU A 33 9.29 5.35 1.26
C GLU A 33 10.10 5.53 2.57
N ILE A 34 9.58 6.33 3.51
CA ILE A 34 10.21 6.49 4.83
C ILE A 34 10.35 5.14 5.53
N LYS A 35 9.30 4.31 5.47
CA LYS A 35 9.31 2.97 6.07
C LYS A 35 10.36 2.07 5.43
N GLU A 36 10.57 2.15 4.13
CA GLU A 36 11.51 1.29 3.40
C GLU A 36 12.98 1.72 3.56
N LYS A 37 13.22 3.03 3.56
CA LYS A 37 14.58 3.62 3.61
C LYS A 37 15.06 3.95 5.04
N GLY A 38 14.16 3.96 6.02
CA GLY A 38 14.45 4.35 7.39
C GLY A 38 14.40 5.86 7.61
N HIS A 39 14.54 6.30 8.87
CA HIS A 39 14.35 7.71 9.27
C HIS A 39 15.64 8.46 9.60
N LYS A 40 16.76 7.75 9.79
CA LYS A 40 18.00 8.35 10.27
C LYS A 40 18.74 9.15 9.20
N GLU A 41 18.46 8.87 7.94
CA GLU A 41 19.14 9.51 6.82
C GLU A 41 18.18 10.41 6.06
N THR A 42 18.75 11.33 5.25
CA THR A 42 17.97 12.09 4.29
C THR A 42 17.47 11.14 3.19
N ILE A 43 16.16 11.08 3.04
CA ILE A 43 15.51 10.19 2.07
C ILE A 43 15.39 10.94 0.75
N LYS A 44 15.93 10.33 -0.31
CA LYS A 44 15.85 10.84 -1.68
C LYS A 44 14.69 10.18 -2.42
N PHE A 45 13.80 11.00 -2.94
CA PHE A 45 12.63 10.57 -3.69
C PHE A 45 12.82 10.90 -5.16
N PRO A 46 12.90 9.90 -6.06
CA PRO A 46 12.80 10.13 -7.50
C PRO A 46 11.41 10.68 -7.80
N VAL A 47 11.37 11.87 -8.40
CA VAL A 47 10.12 12.55 -8.72
C VAL A 47 9.20 11.73 -9.63
N LEU A 48 9.76 10.84 -10.45
CA LEU A 48 9.00 9.94 -11.34
C LEU A 48 8.00 9.06 -10.59
N GLU A 49 8.34 8.54 -9.42
CA GLU A 49 7.43 7.71 -8.62
C GLU A 49 6.29 8.52 -8.02
N LEU A 50 6.61 9.68 -7.47
CA LEU A 50 5.60 10.61 -6.96
C LEU A 50 4.70 11.13 -8.08
N LYS A 51 5.26 11.40 -9.27
CA LYS A 51 4.48 11.75 -10.47
C LYS A 51 3.56 10.63 -10.91
N ARG A 52 4.00 9.37 -10.89
CA ARG A 52 3.14 8.23 -11.26
C ARG A 52 1.89 8.17 -10.39
N ILE A 53 2.03 8.42 -9.10
CA ILE A 53 0.90 8.49 -8.16
C ILE A 53 0.03 9.71 -8.44
N ALA A 54 0.64 10.85 -8.76
CA ALA A 54 -0.06 12.08 -9.09
C ALA A 54 -0.78 12.01 -10.45
N LEU A 55 -0.19 11.36 -11.46
CA LEU A 55 -0.76 11.22 -12.82
C LEU A 55 -2.03 10.36 -12.85
N GLN A 56 -2.21 9.43 -11.92
CA GLN A 56 -3.49 8.74 -11.73
C GLN A 56 -4.65 9.71 -11.43
N SER A 57 -4.35 10.96 -11.12
CA SER A 57 -5.27 12.03 -10.74
C SER A 57 -5.39 13.15 -11.79
N ASN A 58 -5.10 12.89 -13.08
CA ASN A 58 -5.23 13.84 -14.21
C ASN A 58 -4.34 15.09 -14.16
N LEU A 59 -3.21 15.09 -13.46
CA LEU A 59 -2.22 16.17 -13.55
C LEU A 59 -1.53 16.13 -14.94
N LYS A 60 -1.72 17.17 -15.70
CA LYS A 60 -1.27 17.23 -17.12
C LYS A 60 0.10 17.87 -17.30
N ASP A 61 0.62 18.61 -16.29
CA ASP A 61 1.79 19.46 -16.45
C ASP A 61 2.76 19.36 -15.26
N ASN A 62 4.08 19.39 -15.56
CA ASN A 62 5.15 19.43 -14.57
C ASN A 62 5.06 20.64 -13.64
N LYS A 63 4.60 21.80 -14.14
CA LYS A 63 4.44 23.01 -13.35
C LYS A 63 3.36 22.83 -12.28
N GLN A 64 2.25 22.19 -12.62
CA GLN A 64 1.19 21.87 -11.67
C GLN A 64 1.68 20.88 -10.60
N PHE A 65 2.50 19.90 -10.99
CA PHE A 65 3.10 18.96 -10.04
C PHE A 65 4.05 19.67 -9.06
N ASN A 66 4.93 20.53 -9.54
CA ASN A 66 5.84 21.31 -8.68
C ASN A 66 5.06 22.17 -7.68
N SER A 67 4.07 22.92 -8.15
CA SER A 67 3.20 23.75 -7.27
C SER A 67 2.46 22.90 -6.24
N LEU A 68 2.03 21.68 -6.61
CA LEU A 68 1.36 20.75 -5.70
C LEU A 68 2.31 20.27 -4.60
N MET A 69 3.55 19.90 -4.96
CA MET A 69 4.55 19.44 -4.00
C MET A 69 4.95 20.58 -3.05
N GLU A 70 5.17 21.77 -3.57
CA GLU A 70 5.44 22.95 -2.75
C GLU A 70 4.28 23.26 -1.79
N SER A 71 3.03 23.21 -2.27
CA SER A 71 1.83 23.41 -1.44
C SER A 71 1.75 22.35 -0.33
N LEU A 72 1.99 21.08 -0.65
CA LEU A 72 1.96 19.97 0.30
C LEU A 72 2.95 20.20 1.46
N PHE A 73 4.22 20.45 1.11
CA PHE A 73 5.25 20.63 2.13
C PHE A 73 5.09 21.95 2.90
N TYR A 74 4.65 23.03 2.24
CA TYR A 74 4.34 24.27 2.91
C TYR A 74 3.22 24.12 3.95
N LYS A 75 2.18 23.34 3.63
CA LYS A 75 1.12 23.01 4.58
C LYS A 75 1.67 22.21 5.76
N PHE A 76 2.60 21.27 5.53
CA PHE A 76 3.24 20.52 6.60
C PHE A 76 4.07 21.40 7.51
N PHE A 77 4.86 22.31 6.98
CA PHE A 77 5.66 23.24 7.79
C PHE A 77 4.83 24.25 8.57
N LYS A 78 3.62 24.56 8.09
CA LYS A 78 2.67 25.41 8.82
C LYS A 78 1.73 24.63 9.75
N ALA A 79 1.71 23.31 9.65
CA ALA A 79 0.83 22.49 10.46
C ALA A 79 1.29 22.52 11.92
N ASP A 80 0.35 22.80 12.78
CA ASP A 80 0.51 22.69 14.21
C ASP A 80 0.26 21.23 14.63
N PHE A 81 1.32 20.45 14.70
CA PHE A 81 1.27 19.10 15.23
C PHE A 81 1.42 19.16 16.76
N THR A 82 0.30 19.35 17.44
CA THR A 82 0.27 19.30 18.90
C THR A 82 0.09 17.87 19.37
N ILE A 83 1.05 17.37 20.15
CA ILE A 83 0.99 16.08 20.83
C ILE A 83 0.78 16.33 22.30
N LEU A 84 -0.27 15.72 22.88
CA LEU A 84 -0.49 15.73 24.31
C LEU A 84 0.40 14.68 24.97
N ILE A 85 1.26 15.10 25.88
CA ILE A 85 2.16 14.24 26.63
C ILE A 85 1.81 14.24 28.11
N LYS A 86 2.10 13.13 28.81
CA LYS A 86 2.03 13.06 30.27
C LYS A 86 3.40 12.65 30.78
N ASP A 87 3.91 13.36 31.79
CA ASP A 87 5.14 12.96 32.43
C ASP A 87 4.90 11.86 33.48
N GLU A 88 5.97 11.33 34.06
CA GLU A 88 5.93 10.30 35.11
C GLU A 88 5.17 10.74 36.38
N LYS A 89 4.99 12.03 36.58
CA LYS A 89 4.24 12.63 37.71
C LYS A 89 2.79 12.91 37.35
N GLY A 90 2.32 12.51 36.14
CA GLY A 90 0.95 12.70 35.67
C GLY A 90 0.65 14.13 35.21
N ARG A 91 1.66 15.03 35.05
CA ARG A 91 1.45 16.38 34.53
C ARG A 91 1.18 16.31 33.04
N GLU A 92 0.19 17.04 32.59
CA GLU A 92 -0.17 17.15 31.16
C GLU A 92 0.65 18.26 30.49
N GLY A 93 1.28 17.93 29.39
CA GLY A 93 2.04 18.86 28.56
C GLY A 93 1.57 18.84 27.11
N LYS A 94 1.93 19.89 26.38
CA LYS A 94 1.73 19.97 24.92
C LYS A 94 3.08 20.13 24.27
N THR A 95 3.37 19.27 23.30
CA THR A 95 4.57 19.41 22.46
C THR A 95 4.14 19.83 21.06
N PHE A 96 4.80 20.82 20.50
CA PHE A 96 4.61 21.31 19.14
C PHE A 96 5.81 20.84 18.31
N VAL A 97 5.58 20.04 17.29
CA VAL A 97 6.65 19.42 16.50
C VAL A 97 6.30 19.45 15.02
N ASN A 98 7.29 19.64 14.15
CA ASN A 98 7.12 19.51 12.72
C ASN A 98 7.44 18.09 12.24
N LEU A 99 6.65 17.56 11.31
CA LEU A 99 6.85 16.20 10.76
C LEU A 99 8.21 16.07 10.07
N PHE A 100 8.63 17.12 9.36
CA PHE A 100 9.89 17.14 8.64
C PHE A 100 10.84 18.19 9.25
N GLU A 101 12.08 17.78 9.47
CA GLU A 101 13.16 18.69 9.88
C GLU A 101 13.60 19.55 8.68
N LYS A 102 13.68 18.93 7.49
CA LYS A 102 14.17 19.56 6.27
C LYS A 102 13.54 18.94 5.04
N VAL A 103 13.23 19.77 4.05
CA VAL A 103 12.85 19.34 2.70
C VAL A 103 13.62 20.18 1.69
N ILE A 104 14.23 19.52 0.71
CA ILE A 104 14.96 20.18 -0.38
C ILE A 104 14.34 19.77 -1.70
N PHE A 105 14.08 20.73 -2.56
CA PHE A 105 13.65 20.53 -3.94
C PHE A 105 14.82 20.76 -4.88
N TRP A 106 15.28 19.72 -5.53
CA TRP A 106 16.33 19.81 -6.54
C TRP A 106 15.71 20.01 -7.91
N ASN A 107 15.91 21.20 -8.48
CA ASN A 107 15.38 21.59 -9.79
C ASN A 107 16.51 21.65 -10.82
N ASN A 108 16.27 21.07 -11.99
CA ASN A 108 17.08 21.23 -13.19
C ASN A 108 16.23 21.87 -14.28
N ASN A 109 16.67 23.00 -14.85
CA ASN A 109 15.94 23.77 -15.87
C ASN A 109 14.46 24.01 -15.53
N LYS A 110 14.17 24.39 -14.27
CA LYS A 110 12.82 24.59 -13.71
C LYS A 110 11.96 23.31 -13.61
N LEU A 111 12.55 22.14 -13.82
CA LEU A 111 11.89 20.85 -13.61
C LEU A 111 12.38 20.25 -12.29
N LEU A 112 11.45 19.86 -11.45
CA LEU A 112 11.75 19.13 -10.21
C LEU A 112 12.22 17.71 -10.55
N GLU A 113 13.46 17.39 -10.19
CA GLU A 113 14.07 16.08 -10.45
C GLU A 113 14.09 15.18 -9.22
N GLU A 114 14.43 15.75 -8.07
CA GLU A 114 14.58 15.00 -6.82
C GLU A 114 14.05 15.83 -5.65
N ILE A 115 13.49 15.14 -4.66
CA ILE A 115 13.09 15.70 -3.39
C ILE A 115 13.86 14.97 -2.29
N GLU A 116 14.56 15.72 -1.46
CA GLU A 116 15.20 15.19 -0.27
C GLU A 116 14.37 15.55 0.97
N ILE A 117 14.10 14.56 1.82
CA ILE A 117 13.31 14.75 3.04
C ILE A 117 14.10 14.21 4.23
N LYS A 118 14.22 15.00 5.27
CA LYS A 118 14.68 14.54 6.58
C LYS A 118 13.50 14.59 7.55
N VAL A 119 13.13 13.42 8.07
CA VAL A 119 12.06 13.27 9.07
C VAL A 119 12.57 13.72 10.43
N ASN A 120 11.74 14.44 11.18
CA ASN A 120 12.08 14.81 12.55
C ASN A 120 12.14 13.54 13.42
N GLU A 121 13.15 13.45 14.29
CA GLU A 121 13.36 12.30 15.18
C GLU A 121 12.16 12.06 16.10
N ASP A 122 11.53 13.13 16.59
CA ASP A 122 10.34 13.06 17.44
C ASP A 122 9.13 12.40 16.73
N PHE A 123 9.10 12.41 15.39
CA PHE A 123 8.09 11.72 14.57
C PHE A 123 8.51 10.34 14.07
N SER A 124 9.76 9.96 14.29
CA SER A 124 10.27 8.68 13.78
C SER A 124 9.47 7.48 14.27
N TYR A 125 8.96 7.53 15.52
CA TYR A 125 8.13 6.47 16.09
C TYR A 125 6.80 6.30 15.34
N LEU A 126 6.28 7.35 14.69
CA LEU A 126 5.02 7.27 13.95
C LEU A 126 5.11 6.36 12.72
N VAL A 127 6.29 6.16 12.16
CA VAL A 127 6.49 5.43 10.91
C VAL A 127 7.44 4.24 11.01
N ASN A 128 8.19 4.11 12.13
CA ASN A 128 9.23 3.09 12.29
C ASN A 128 8.94 2.12 13.44
N SER A 129 9.50 0.90 13.31
CA SER A 129 9.48 -0.15 14.35
C SER A 129 8.09 -0.46 14.93
N LEU A 130 7.05 -0.38 14.11
CA LEU A 130 5.66 -0.50 14.51
C LEU A 130 5.29 -1.96 14.77
N THR A 131 5.30 -2.37 16.02
CA THR A 131 4.89 -3.71 16.46
C THR A 131 3.48 -3.74 17.05
N LYS A 132 3.06 -2.64 17.69
CA LYS A 132 1.74 -2.47 18.33
C LYS A 132 1.15 -1.10 17.95
N GLU A 133 -0.14 -0.93 18.21
CA GLU A 133 -0.85 0.35 18.05
C GLU A 133 -0.64 1.03 16.69
N PHE A 134 -0.75 0.25 15.61
CA PHE A 134 -0.55 0.76 14.26
C PHE A 134 -1.79 0.61 13.38
N THR A 135 -1.95 1.57 12.49
CA THR A 135 -2.87 1.50 11.35
C THR A 135 -2.10 0.99 10.13
N SER A 136 -2.67 0.06 9.38
CA SER A 136 -2.07 -0.36 8.10
C SER A 136 -3.11 -0.68 7.03
N PHE A 137 -2.79 -0.34 5.79
CA PHE A 137 -3.61 -0.59 4.60
C PHE A 137 -2.76 -0.60 3.33
N GLU A 138 -3.33 -1.08 2.24
CA GLU A 138 -2.66 -1.08 0.94
C GLU A 138 -2.82 0.29 0.25
N LEU A 139 -1.73 0.84 -0.29
CA LEU A 139 -1.75 2.11 -1.02
C LEU A 139 -2.71 2.03 -2.22
N ALA A 140 -2.74 0.89 -2.90
CA ALA A 140 -3.63 0.63 -4.03
C ALA A 140 -5.13 0.70 -3.65
N GLU A 141 -5.50 0.38 -2.41
CA GLU A 141 -6.87 0.53 -1.91
C GLU A 141 -7.19 2.00 -1.60
N PHE A 142 -6.19 2.75 -1.15
CA PHE A 142 -6.36 4.14 -0.72
C PHE A 142 -6.41 5.16 -1.87
N ILE A 143 -5.53 5.02 -2.87
CA ILE A 143 -5.40 5.98 -3.98
C ILE A 143 -6.73 6.22 -4.72
N PRO A 144 -7.49 5.17 -5.13
CA PRO A 144 -8.72 5.35 -5.91
C PRO A 144 -9.92 5.84 -5.10
N LEU A 145 -9.79 6.05 -3.78
CA LEU A 145 -10.86 6.63 -2.97
C LEU A 145 -11.06 8.10 -3.35
N SER A 146 -12.30 8.50 -3.57
CA SER A 146 -12.66 9.87 -3.93
C SER A 146 -13.07 10.70 -2.71
N GLY A 147 -12.55 11.93 -2.63
CA GLY A 147 -12.89 12.92 -1.63
C GLY A 147 -11.99 12.93 -0.39
N LYS A 148 -11.58 14.15 0.01
CA LYS A 148 -10.69 14.34 1.17
C LYS A 148 -11.26 13.76 2.49
N TYR A 149 -12.56 13.91 2.70
CA TYR A 149 -13.23 13.40 3.89
C TYR A 149 -13.33 11.87 3.89
N THR A 150 -13.56 11.27 2.72
CA THR A 150 -13.58 9.82 2.55
C THR A 150 -12.23 9.21 2.91
N LYS A 151 -11.13 9.80 2.43
CA LYS A 151 -9.78 9.35 2.73
C LYS A 151 -9.41 9.49 4.21
N THR A 152 -9.81 10.60 4.83
CA THR A 152 -9.59 10.79 6.27
C THR A 152 -10.38 9.76 7.07
N LEU A 153 -11.66 9.57 6.77
CA LEU A 153 -12.50 8.57 7.43
C LEU A 153 -11.96 7.14 7.23
N TYR A 154 -11.51 6.81 6.01
CA TYR A 154 -10.88 5.52 5.73
C TYR A 154 -9.70 5.23 6.67
N ARG A 155 -8.79 6.19 6.84
CA ARG A 155 -7.63 6.04 7.74
C ARG A 155 -8.06 5.82 9.18
N LEU A 156 -9.02 6.61 9.66
CA LEU A 156 -9.57 6.48 11.02
C LEU A 156 -10.18 5.08 11.25
N LEU A 157 -10.97 4.59 10.30
CA LEU A 157 -11.65 3.29 10.44
C LEU A 157 -10.68 2.11 10.27
N LYS A 158 -9.62 2.23 9.47
CA LYS A 158 -8.59 1.18 9.32
C LYS A 158 -7.83 0.89 10.63
N GLN A 159 -7.79 1.82 11.57
CA GLN A 159 -7.29 1.57 12.91
C GLN A 159 -8.10 0.47 13.65
N PHE A 160 -9.41 0.43 13.40
CA PHE A 160 -10.35 -0.48 14.05
C PHE A 160 -10.74 -1.69 13.16
N ARG A 161 -9.99 -1.96 12.11
CA ARG A 161 -10.33 -3.00 11.12
C ARG A 161 -10.54 -4.39 11.70
N THR A 162 -9.88 -4.72 12.81
CA THR A 162 -9.99 -6.03 13.48
C THR A 162 -11.17 -6.12 14.44
N THR A 163 -11.61 -4.99 15.01
CA THR A 163 -12.73 -4.93 15.95
C THR A 163 -14.07 -4.67 15.27
N GLY A 164 -14.04 -4.00 14.10
CA GLY A 164 -15.25 -3.64 13.36
C GLY A 164 -16.11 -2.57 14.02
N LYS A 165 -15.61 -1.92 15.07
CA LYS A 165 -16.32 -0.85 15.79
C LYS A 165 -15.36 0.27 16.15
N ALA A 166 -15.72 1.51 15.80
CA ALA A 166 -14.95 2.72 16.09
C ALA A 166 -15.88 3.77 16.71
N TYR A 167 -15.48 4.31 17.86
CA TYR A 167 -16.16 5.42 18.53
C TYR A 167 -15.26 6.64 18.54
N PHE A 168 -15.85 7.81 18.32
CA PHE A 168 -15.19 9.10 18.42
C PHE A 168 -16.10 10.10 19.16
N GLU A 169 -15.51 10.86 20.08
CA GLU A 169 -16.13 12.07 20.61
C GLU A 169 -16.44 13.04 19.47
N TRP A 170 -17.61 13.66 19.47
CA TRP A 170 -18.10 14.45 18.34
C TRP A 170 -17.19 15.63 18.00
N GLU A 171 -16.74 16.36 19.00
CA GLU A 171 -15.87 17.53 18.80
C GLU A 171 -14.51 17.12 18.22
N GLU A 172 -13.95 16.03 18.75
CA GLU A 172 -12.69 15.47 18.27
C GLU A 172 -12.82 14.92 16.85
N PHE A 173 -13.92 14.23 16.55
CA PHE A 173 -14.22 13.76 15.20
C PHE A 173 -14.27 14.93 14.19
N CYS A 174 -15.00 16.00 14.53
CA CYS A 174 -15.09 17.18 13.68
C CYS A 174 -13.72 17.85 13.47
N ARG A 175 -12.91 17.89 14.54
CA ARG A 175 -11.56 18.46 14.50
C ARG A 175 -10.64 17.65 13.57
N ILE A 176 -10.58 16.33 13.73
CA ILE A 176 -9.72 15.45 12.92
C ILE A 176 -10.16 15.43 11.45
N MET A 177 -11.47 15.39 11.22
CA MET A 177 -12.05 15.40 9.88
C MET A 177 -11.94 16.77 9.19
N ASP A 178 -11.45 17.81 9.86
CA ASP A 178 -11.40 19.18 9.37
C ASP A 178 -12.77 19.67 8.84
N ILE A 179 -13.81 19.41 9.64
CA ILE A 179 -15.18 19.83 9.31
C ILE A 179 -15.33 21.32 9.62
N PRO A 180 -15.76 22.14 8.65
CA PRO A 180 -15.98 23.54 8.89
C PRO A 180 -17.04 23.79 9.99
N GLU A 181 -16.75 24.68 10.96
CA GLU A 181 -17.64 25.02 12.08
C GLU A 181 -19.02 25.51 11.63
N LYS A 182 -19.06 26.17 10.45
CA LYS A 182 -20.31 26.67 9.86
C LYS A 182 -21.26 25.59 9.32
N PHE A 183 -20.82 24.32 9.30
CA PHE A 183 -21.69 23.24 8.79
C PHE A 183 -22.72 22.83 9.85
N ALA A 184 -23.99 22.94 9.47
CA ALA A 184 -25.05 22.35 10.28
C ALA A 184 -24.96 20.82 10.26
N MET A 185 -25.57 20.15 11.24
CA MET A 185 -25.56 18.70 11.37
C MET A 185 -26.07 17.99 10.12
N CYS A 186 -27.09 18.53 9.46
CA CYS A 186 -27.63 18.02 8.20
C CYS A 186 -26.66 18.16 7.03
N ASP A 187 -25.82 19.21 7.02
CA ASP A 187 -24.77 19.39 6.01
C ASP A 187 -23.66 18.37 6.19
N ILE A 188 -23.25 18.09 7.43
CA ILE A 188 -22.26 17.07 7.77
C ILE A 188 -22.73 15.71 7.26
N ASP A 189 -23.99 15.34 7.52
CA ASP A 189 -24.57 14.10 7.01
C ASP A 189 -24.60 14.05 5.49
N LYS A 190 -25.13 15.10 4.86
CA LYS A 190 -25.39 15.13 3.43
C LYS A 190 -24.10 15.24 2.61
N ARG A 191 -23.14 16.07 3.05
CA ARG A 191 -21.95 16.43 2.27
C ARG A 191 -20.71 15.63 2.65
N ILE A 192 -20.67 15.03 3.85
CA ILE A 192 -19.48 14.33 4.35
C ILE A 192 -19.78 12.85 4.63
N LEU A 193 -20.66 12.55 5.60
CA LEU A 193 -20.82 11.18 6.08
C LEU A 193 -21.45 10.25 5.04
N LYS A 194 -22.62 10.62 4.48
CA LYS A 194 -23.30 9.78 3.47
C LYS A 194 -22.47 9.52 2.23
N PRO A 195 -21.81 10.54 1.60
CA PRO A 195 -20.91 10.30 0.47
C PRO A 195 -19.72 9.40 0.84
N ALA A 196 -19.10 9.63 2.01
CA ALA A 196 -17.97 8.83 2.45
C ALA A 196 -18.37 7.36 2.71
N ILE A 197 -19.49 7.12 3.39
CA ILE A 197 -20.00 5.76 3.61
C ILE A 197 -20.30 5.06 2.28
N LYS A 198 -20.96 5.74 1.35
CA LYS A 198 -21.26 5.20 0.02
C LYS A 198 -19.99 4.78 -0.73
N GLU A 199 -18.97 5.64 -0.69
CA GLU A 199 -17.71 5.41 -1.38
C GLU A 199 -16.90 4.28 -0.72
N LEU A 200 -16.87 4.21 0.62
CA LEU A 200 -16.16 3.19 1.39
C LEU A 200 -16.86 1.82 1.40
N SER A 201 -18.13 1.76 1.04
CA SER A 201 -18.91 0.52 0.90
C SER A 201 -18.98 0.03 -0.56
N LYS A 202 -18.37 0.76 -1.50
CA LYS A 202 -18.41 0.42 -2.94
C LYS A 202 -17.46 -0.73 -3.25
N GLU A 203 -17.94 -1.66 -4.06
CA GLU A 203 -17.09 -2.71 -4.64
C GLU A 203 -16.07 -2.10 -5.62
N ARG A 204 -14.85 -2.59 -5.54
CA ARG A 204 -13.73 -2.18 -6.39
C ARG A 204 -12.98 -3.40 -6.88
N ASN A 205 -12.61 -3.38 -8.15
CA ASN A 205 -11.71 -4.39 -8.67
C ASN A 205 -10.26 -3.96 -8.41
N LEU A 206 -9.58 -4.67 -7.53
CA LEU A 206 -8.18 -4.45 -7.17
C LEU A 206 -7.42 -5.75 -7.36
N PHE A 207 -6.42 -5.76 -8.24
CA PHE A 207 -5.61 -6.95 -8.53
C PHE A 207 -6.47 -8.19 -8.87
N ASP A 208 -7.42 -8.01 -9.78
CA ASP A 208 -8.38 -9.05 -10.21
C ASP A 208 -9.29 -9.62 -9.10
N GLN A 209 -9.38 -8.89 -7.99
CA GLN A 209 -10.27 -9.21 -6.89
C GLN A 209 -11.27 -8.09 -6.63
N VAL A 210 -12.53 -8.47 -6.44
CA VAL A 210 -13.56 -7.54 -5.97
C VAL A 210 -13.37 -7.33 -4.47
N ARG A 211 -12.99 -6.12 -4.09
CA ARG A 211 -12.81 -5.71 -2.68
C ARG A 211 -13.76 -4.58 -2.32
N VAL A 212 -14.22 -4.61 -1.09
CA VAL A 212 -14.99 -3.54 -0.45
C VAL A 212 -14.17 -3.04 0.72
N PRO A 213 -13.79 -1.76 0.80
CA PRO A 213 -12.98 -1.21 1.89
C PRO A 213 -13.55 -1.53 3.28
N PHE A 214 -14.86 -1.36 3.44
CA PHE A 214 -15.57 -1.73 4.66
C PHE A 214 -16.93 -2.34 4.32
N LYS A 215 -17.08 -3.63 4.59
CA LYS A 215 -18.37 -4.35 4.39
C LYS A 215 -19.33 -3.99 5.51
N ASN A 216 -20.60 -3.72 5.18
CA ASN A 216 -21.67 -3.36 6.11
C ASN A 216 -21.36 -2.12 6.96
N LEU A 217 -20.70 -1.12 6.36
CA LEU A 217 -20.37 0.13 7.04
C LEU A 217 -21.61 0.95 7.34
N ALA A 218 -21.84 1.23 8.62
CA ALA A 218 -22.89 2.09 9.10
C ALA A 218 -22.38 3.03 10.19
N TYR A 219 -23.12 4.08 10.50
CA TYR A 219 -22.80 4.95 11.62
C TYR A 219 -24.06 5.34 12.40
N GLU A 220 -23.86 5.60 13.67
CA GLU A 220 -24.87 6.09 14.59
C GLU A 220 -24.31 7.27 15.40
N LYS A 221 -25.12 8.30 15.60
CA LYS A 221 -24.76 9.47 16.42
C LYS A 221 -25.34 9.31 17.80
N GLU A 222 -24.49 9.38 18.79
CA GLU A 222 -24.89 9.43 20.19
C GLU A 222 -25.33 10.84 20.57
N LYS A 223 -26.41 10.95 21.30
CA LYS A 223 -26.98 12.22 21.74
C LYS A 223 -27.11 12.25 23.26
N THR A 224 -26.68 13.34 23.85
CA THR A 224 -26.96 13.64 25.24
C THR A 224 -28.26 14.44 25.36
N ALA A 225 -28.99 14.22 26.44
CA ALA A 225 -30.20 15.00 26.75
C ALA A 225 -29.84 16.49 26.87
N GLY A 226 -30.51 17.34 26.11
CA GLY A 226 -30.33 18.79 26.11
C GLY A 226 -31.66 19.52 26.34
N ARG A 227 -31.59 20.80 26.70
CA ARG A 227 -32.78 21.66 26.75
C ARG A 227 -33.31 21.86 25.33
N GLY A 228 -34.35 21.12 24.89
CA GLY A 228 -34.98 21.23 23.59
C GLY A 228 -35.17 19.90 22.83
N ARG A 229 -36.00 19.92 21.76
CA ARG A 229 -36.25 18.76 20.91
C ARG A 229 -35.00 18.43 20.10
N GLY A 230 -34.26 17.35 20.45
CA GLY A 230 -33.18 16.82 19.60
C GLY A 230 -31.87 16.48 20.29
N GLY A 231 -31.57 17.04 21.48
CA GLY A 231 -30.31 16.79 22.19
C GLY A 231 -29.04 17.28 21.43
N LYS A 232 -27.90 17.37 22.16
CA LYS A 232 -26.59 17.65 21.56
C LYS A 232 -25.94 16.32 21.17
N VAL A 233 -25.37 16.23 19.93
CA VAL A 233 -24.57 15.07 19.56
C VAL A 233 -23.28 15.10 20.39
N SER A 234 -23.00 14.02 21.09
CA SER A 234 -21.82 13.84 21.94
C SER A 234 -20.76 12.95 21.30
N GLY A 235 -21.19 12.00 20.47
CA GLY A 235 -20.29 11.06 19.84
C GLY A 235 -20.84 10.51 18.53
N ILE A 236 -19.98 9.76 17.83
CA ILE A 236 -20.33 9.02 16.65
C ILE A 236 -19.67 7.63 16.70
N THR A 237 -20.49 6.60 16.50
CA THR A 237 -20.04 5.21 16.42
C THR A 237 -20.17 4.72 14.99
N PHE A 238 -19.09 4.15 14.46
CA PHE A 238 -19.10 3.42 13.19
C PHE A 238 -19.03 1.93 13.44
N THR A 239 -19.79 1.17 12.66
CA THR A 239 -19.80 -0.30 12.70
C THR A 239 -19.60 -0.87 11.32
N PHE A 240 -18.81 -1.93 11.20
CA PHE A 240 -18.55 -2.63 9.94
C PHE A 240 -18.10 -4.06 10.20
N LYS A 241 -18.07 -4.90 9.17
CA LYS A 241 -17.59 -6.28 9.31
C LYS A 241 -16.09 -6.27 9.60
N PRO A 242 -15.61 -6.88 10.71
CA PRO A 242 -14.19 -6.99 11.02
C PRO A 242 -13.41 -7.71 9.90
N GLU A 243 -12.19 -7.27 9.65
CA GLU A 243 -11.26 -7.97 8.76
C GLU A 243 -10.62 -9.18 9.47
N ASN A 244 -10.66 -10.34 8.84
CA ASN A 244 -9.90 -11.50 9.30
C ASN A 244 -8.49 -11.46 8.69
N ILE A 245 -7.53 -10.89 9.44
CA ILE A 245 -6.15 -10.72 8.97
C ILE A 245 -5.47 -12.08 8.68
N GLN A 246 -5.80 -13.13 9.43
CA GLN A 246 -5.22 -14.46 9.21
C GLN A 246 -5.72 -15.05 7.89
N MET A 247 -7.02 -14.95 7.61
CA MET A 247 -7.58 -15.39 6.33
C MET A 247 -7.00 -14.60 5.16
N GLN A 248 -6.86 -13.28 5.28
CA GLN A 248 -6.25 -12.47 4.23
C GLN A 248 -4.79 -12.83 3.96
N LYS A 249 -4.01 -13.20 5.00
CA LYS A 249 -2.63 -13.69 4.81
C LYS A 249 -2.62 -15.02 4.06
N LEU A 250 -3.46 -15.97 4.47
CA LEU A 250 -3.58 -17.27 3.81
C LEU A 250 -4.04 -17.14 2.35
N GLU A 251 -5.00 -16.27 2.07
CA GLU A 251 -5.44 -15.97 0.71
C GLU A 251 -4.32 -15.36 -0.15
N LYS A 252 -3.52 -14.43 0.41
CA LYS A 252 -2.36 -13.86 -0.29
C LYS A 252 -1.26 -14.87 -0.53
N GLU A 253 -1.00 -15.77 0.41
CA GLU A 253 -0.02 -16.83 0.27
C GLU A 253 -0.48 -17.83 -0.80
N SER A 254 -1.74 -18.26 -0.78
CA SER A 254 -2.29 -19.16 -1.80
C SER A 254 -2.27 -18.55 -3.21
N GLN A 255 -2.57 -17.23 -3.34
CA GLN A 255 -2.48 -16.53 -4.61
C GLN A 255 -1.06 -16.36 -5.12
N LYS A 256 -0.09 -16.15 -4.22
CA LYS A 256 1.33 -16.10 -4.58
C LYS A 256 1.79 -17.43 -5.15
N ILE A 257 1.38 -18.55 -4.52
CA ILE A 257 1.63 -19.91 -5.01
C ILE A 257 1.00 -20.09 -6.41
N ALA A 258 -0.27 -19.75 -6.57
CA ALA A 258 -0.95 -19.84 -7.86
C ALA A 258 -0.30 -18.97 -8.95
N SER A 259 0.20 -17.76 -8.61
CA SER A 259 0.91 -16.88 -9.54
C SER A 259 2.28 -17.46 -9.93
N ASP A 260 2.97 -18.12 -9.00
CA ASP A 260 4.24 -18.78 -9.28
C ASP A 260 4.02 -20.00 -10.18
N ASP A 261 3.00 -20.79 -9.96
CA ASP A 261 2.61 -21.91 -10.83
C ASP A 261 2.36 -21.45 -12.26
N GLN A 262 1.57 -20.40 -12.44
CA GLN A 262 1.31 -19.82 -13.76
C GLN A 262 2.60 -19.30 -14.43
N LYS A 263 3.49 -18.67 -13.68
CA LYS A 263 4.78 -18.19 -14.17
C LYS A 263 5.65 -19.34 -14.68
N TYR A 264 5.79 -20.42 -13.90
CA TYR A 264 6.58 -21.57 -14.29
C TYR A 264 5.94 -22.35 -15.45
N LEU A 265 4.62 -22.43 -15.49
CA LEU A 265 3.89 -23.02 -16.61
C LEU A 265 4.13 -22.26 -17.93
N ILE A 266 4.16 -20.93 -17.89
CA ILE A 266 4.48 -20.10 -19.06
C ILE A 266 5.93 -20.32 -19.49
N ILE A 267 6.88 -20.41 -18.55
CA ILE A 267 8.29 -20.70 -18.84
C ILE A 267 8.41 -22.05 -19.57
N LEU A 268 7.80 -23.11 -19.05
CA LEU A 268 7.84 -24.44 -19.63
C LEU A 268 7.20 -24.48 -21.04
N LYS A 269 6.06 -23.82 -21.24
CA LYS A 269 5.41 -23.69 -22.54
C LYS A 269 6.32 -22.97 -23.55
N ASN A 270 7.02 -21.90 -23.14
CA ASN A 270 7.95 -21.19 -23.99
C ASN A 270 9.18 -22.06 -24.33
N MET A 271 9.74 -22.79 -23.37
CA MET A 271 10.86 -23.70 -23.60
C MET A 271 10.49 -24.82 -24.58
N LYS A 272 9.27 -25.38 -24.47
CA LYS A 272 8.76 -26.37 -25.42
C LYS A 272 8.56 -25.78 -26.82
N LEU A 273 7.90 -24.62 -26.94
CA LEU A 273 7.63 -23.98 -28.22
C LEU A 273 8.89 -23.60 -28.98
N LYS A 274 9.92 -23.12 -28.26
CA LYS A 274 11.21 -22.73 -28.82
C LYS A 274 12.20 -23.87 -28.96
N GLN A 275 11.85 -25.07 -28.50
CA GLN A 275 12.75 -26.23 -28.43
C GLN A 275 14.12 -25.87 -27.82
N VAL A 276 14.06 -25.18 -26.66
CA VAL A 276 15.22 -24.56 -26.01
C VAL A 276 16.27 -25.61 -25.73
N ARG A 277 17.54 -25.28 -26.04
CA ARG A 277 18.70 -26.09 -25.68
C ARG A 277 19.34 -25.58 -24.41
N PHE A 278 19.82 -26.48 -23.56
CA PHE A 278 20.43 -26.12 -22.28
C PHE A 278 21.51 -27.12 -21.88
N ASN A 279 22.53 -26.63 -21.17
CA ASN A 279 23.56 -27.45 -20.58
C ASN A 279 23.16 -27.87 -19.16
N TYR A 280 23.27 -29.16 -18.87
CA TYR A 280 23.02 -29.71 -17.53
C TYR A 280 23.88 -30.97 -17.33
N ASN A 281 24.67 -31.01 -16.23
CA ASN A 281 25.61 -32.09 -15.89
C ASN A 281 26.58 -32.39 -17.07
N ASP A 282 27.23 -31.37 -17.60
CA ASP A 282 28.21 -31.42 -18.71
C ASP A 282 27.66 -32.04 -19.99
N LYS A 283 26.36 -32.04 -20.18
CA LYS A 283 25.68 -32.54 -21.35
C LYS A 283 24.75 -31.50 -21.94
N LEU A 284 24.59 -31.56 -23.27
CA LEU A 284 23.66 -30.73 -24.00
C LEU A 284 22.30 -31.41 -24.12
N TRP A 285 21.27 -30.68 -23.75
CA TRP A 285 19.88 -31.14 -23.78
C TRP A 285 19.02 -30.24 -24.63
N GLN A 286 18.00 -30.79 -25.27
CA GLN A 286 16.92 -30.04 -25.92
C GLN A 286 15.62 -30.33 -25.20
N PHE A 287 14.93 -29.28 -24.78
CA PHE A 287 13.62 -29.40 -24.13
C PHE A 287 12.60 -29.98 -25.11
N ASN A 288 11.90 -31.01 -24.70
CA ASN A 288 10.93 -31.70 -25.55
C ASN A 288 9.51 -31.53 -25.03
N ASP A 289 9.24 -31.97 -23.80
CA ASP A 289 7.90 -31.93 -23.20
C ASP A 289 7.95 -31.83 -21.68
N PHE A 290 6.81 -31.61 -21.04
CA PHE A 290 6.68 -31.57 -19.58
C PHE A 290 5.29 -32.04 -19.14
N ASP A 291 5.21 -32.56 -17.91
CA ASP A 291 3.98 -32.82 -17.17
C ASP A 291 4.05 -32.03 -15.85
N PHE A 292 3.28 -30.93 -15.77
CA PHE A 292 3.34 -30.02 -14.63
C PHE A 292 2.80 -30.66 -13.37
N ASP A 293 1.74 -31.46 -13.48
CA ASP A 293 1.06 -32.08 -12.34
C ASP A 293 1.91 -33.21 -11.73
N LYS A 294 2.72 -33.86 -12.55
CA LYS A 294 3.66 -34.92 -12.12
C LYS A 294 5.08 -34.43 -11.88
N PHE A 295 5.30 -33.13 -11.90
CA PHE A 295 6.62 -32.49 -11.71
C PHE A 295 7.72 -33.10 -12.59
N LYS A 296 7.42 -33.25 -13.88
CA LYS A 296 8.25 -33.99 -14.83
C LYS A 296 8.63 -33.12 -16.03
N ILE A 297 9.90 -33.21 -16.43
CA ILE A 297 10.41 -32.63 -17.70
C ILE A 297 11.01 -33.72 -18.55
N ILE A 298 10.72 -33.72 -19.84
CA ILE A 298 11.26 -34.63 -20.83
C ILE A 298 12.19 -33.83 -21.73
N ALA A 299 13.45 -34.27 -21.83
CA ALA A 299 14.43 -33.65 -22.70
C ALA A 299 15.19 -34.71 -23.53
N LEU A 300 15.72 -34.25 -24.66
CA LEU A 300 16.53 -35.04 -25.58
C LEU A 300 18.01 -34.77 -25.29
N GLU A 301 18.79 -35.79 -25.02
CA GLU A 301 20.25 -35.66 -24.94
C GLU A 301 20.80 -35.53 -26.37
N LEU A 302 21.60 -34.47 -26.58
CA LEU A 302 22.26 -34.18 -27.86
C LEU A 302 23.76 -34.29 -27.68
N GLN A 303 24.44 -34.86 -28.72
CA GLN A 303 25.89 -34.90 -28.77
C GLN A 303 26.37 -34.36 -30.13
N ARG A 304 27.46 -33.60 -30.11
CA ARG A 304 28.12 -33.10 -31.34
C ARG A 304 28.99 -34.20 -31.89
N ASP A 305 28.93 -34.43 -33.19
CA ASP A 305 29.86 -35.28 -33.91
C ASP A 305 31.16 -34.53 -34.29
N GLU A 306 32.08 -35.23 -34.96
CA GLU A 306 33.35 -34.65 -35.42
C GLU A 306 33.19 -33.50 -36.44
N TYR A 307 32.00 -33.36 -37.01
CA TYR A 307 31.64 -32.30 -37.97
C TYR A 307 30.73 -31.22 -37.32
N GLU A 308 30.67 -31.17 -35.99
CA GLU A 308 29.83 -30.25 -35.20
C GLU A 308 28.30 -30.42 -35.38
N ASN A 309 27.83 -31.46 -36.09
CA ASN A 309 26.40 -31.73 -36.19
C ASN A 309 25.86 -32.27 -34.87
N LEU A 310 24.63 -31.87 -34.55
CA LEU A 310 23.93 -32.32 -33.32
C LEU A 310 23.16 -33.60 -33.59
N ASN A 311 23.57 -34.68 -32.95
CA ASN A 311 22.94 -35.99 -33.06
C ASN A 311 22.13 -36.29 -31.79
N PHE A 312 20.93 -36.85 -31.98
CA PHE A 312 20.11 -37.34 -30.91
C PHE A 312 20.74 -38.60 -30.29
N VAL A 313 20.82 -38.62 -28.95
CA VAL A 313 21.33 -39.79 -28.19
C VAL A 313 20.20 -40.57 -27.58
N LYS A 314 19.41 -39.94 -26.70
CA LYS A 314 18.29 -40.57 -26.01
C LYS A 314 17.32 -39.54 -25.41
N HIS A 315 16.12 -40.05 -25.08
CA HIS A 315 15.18 -39.31 -24.24
C HIS A 315 15.50 -39.51 -22.75
N MET A 316 15.37 -38.48 -21.97
CA MET A 316 15.47 -38.54 -20.53
C MET A 316 14.31 -37.80 -19.84
N CYS A 317 13.86 -38.37 -18.73
CA CYS A 317 12.83 -37.82 -17.89
C CYS A 317 13.46 -37.31 -16.59
N PHE A 318 13.36 -36.06 -16.34
CA PHE A 318 13.73 -35.43 -15.08
C PHE A 318 12.50 -35.30 -14.21
N ASN A 319 12.51 -35.98 -13.05
CA ASN A 319 11.40 -36.02 -12.12
C ASN A 319 11.81 -35.30 -10.82
N ALA A 320 10.97 -34.40 -10.32
CA ALA A 320 11.11 -33.79 -9.01
C ALA A 320 10.15 -34.44 -8.00
N LYS A 321 10.54 -34.51 -6.73
CA LYS A 321 9.75 -35.12 -5.67
C LYS A 321 8.59 -34.21 -5.19
N ASN A 322 8.75 -32.93 -5.37
CA ASN A 322 7.75 -31.93 -4.98
C ASN A 322 7.89 -30.66 -5.85
N GLN A 323 6.95 -29.77 -5.71
CA GLN A 323 6.86 -28.52 -6.47
C GLN A 323 8.09 -27.62 -6.31
N GLU A 324 8.62 -27.48 -5.10
CA GLU A 324 9.79 -26.64 -4.83
C GLU A 324 11.03 -27.14 -5.60
N GLN A 325 11.26 -28.44 -5.59
CA GLN A 325 12.34 -29.07 -6.37
C GLN A 325 12.09 -28.93 -7.86
N PHE A 326 10.84 -29.00 -8.30
CA PHE A 326 10.47 -28.82 -9.71
C PHE A 326 10.79 -27.41 -10.18
N PHE A 327 10.47 -26.38 -9.39
CA PHE A 327 10.79 -25.00 -9.71
C PHE A 327 12.29 -24.72 -9.70
N LYS A 328 13.03 -25.31 -8.75
CA LYS A 328 14.51 -25.23 -8.76
C LYS A 328 15.08 -25.86 -10.03
N MET A 329 14.58 -27.02 -10.43
CA MET A 329 15.02 -27.71 -11.66
C MET A 329 14.74 -26.86 -12.90
N ILE A 330 13.57 -26.23 -13.01
CA ILE A 330 13.24 -25.33 -14.13
C ILE A 330 14.20 -24.15 -14.17
N ASN A 331 14.51 -23.54 -13.04
CA ASN A 331 15.46 -22.44 -12.95
C ASN A 331 16.87 -22.89 -13.39
N THR A 332 17.35 -24.04 -12.91
CA THR A 332 18.64 -24.60 -13.32
C THR A 332 18.72 -24.79 -14.84
N PHE A 333 17.66 -25.34 -15.45
CA PHE A 333 17.63 -25.54 -16.91
C PHE A 333 17.58 -24.20 -17.67
N LYS A 334 16.85 -23.21 -17.12
CA LYS A 334 16.79 -21.86 -17.68
C LYS A 334 18.16 -21.16 -17.65
N ASP A 335 18.89 -21.30 -16.54
CA ASP A 335 20.21 -20.70 -16.36
C ASP A 335 21.28 -21.36 -17.25
N GLY A 336 21.05 -22.63 -17.64
CA GLY A 336 21.91 -23.39 -18.57
C GLY A 336 21.59 -23.20 -20.05
N ILE A 337 20.67 -22.30 -20.43
CA ILE A 337 20.30 -22.06 -21.84
C ILE A 337 21.51 -21.55 -22.62
N CYS A 338 21.74 -22.15 -23.80
CA CYS A 338 22.86 -21.89 -24.69
C CYS A 338 22.39 -21.56 -26.12
#